data_e57c33532396be8dd721b158b6e8fee4
#
_entry.id   e57c33532396be8dd721b158b6e8fee4
#
_cell.length_a   1.000
_cell.length_b   1.000
_cell.length_c   1.000
_cell.angle_alpha   90.00
_cell.angle_beta   90.00
_cell.angle_gamma   90.00
#
_symmetry.space_group_name_H-M   'P 1'
#
loop_
_entity.id
_entity.type
_entity.pdbx_description
1 polymer ?
#
loop_
_entity_poly.entity_id
_entity_poly.type
_entity_poly.pdbx_seq_one_letter_code
_entity_poly.pdbx_strand_id
1 'polypeptide(L)' 'MDTALLIEPNNEEVILMLMKIALKKSNYSKVKDLSQTFVKVCEKLCDENDEIQETLKNIEPENES' A
#
# COMPACT_ATOMS: atom_id res chain seq x y z
N MET A 1 1.34 6.20 -23.05
CA MET A 1 1.02 6.09 -22.62
C MET A 1 0.59 6.13 -21.65
N ASP A 2 0.43 6.26 -21.11
CA ASP A 2 -0.13 6.55 -20.19
C ASP A 2 -1.13 5.79 -19.85
N THR A 3 -1.50 5.19 -20.43
CA THR A 3 -2.41 4.39 -20.27
C THR A 3 -2.43 3.71 -19.08
N ALA A 4 -1.48 3.16 -18.72
CA ALA A 4 -1.42 2.41 -17.60
C ALA A 4 -1.96 3.14 -16.50
N LEU A 5 -1.87 4.28 -16.51
CA LEU A 5 -2.29 4.95 -15.48
C LEU A 5 -3.64 4.87 -15.33
N LEU A 6 -4.26 4.61 -16.28
CA LEU A 6 -5.55 4.53 -16.22
C LEU A 6 -6.01 3.57 -15.32
N ILE A 7 -5.25 2.74 -14.89
CA ILE A 7 -5.63 1.77 -14.07
C ILE A 7 -6.32 2.40 -12.99
N GLU A 8 -7.44 2.13 -12.74
CA GLU A 8 -8.16 2.67 -11.76
C GLU A 8 -7.78 2.31 -10.43
N PRO A 9 -7.33 3.09 -9.64
CA PRO A 9 -6.91 2.78 -8.33
C PRO A 9 -8.10 2.55 -7.43
N ASN A 10 -9.22 2.37 -7.95
CA ASN A 10 -10.35 2.06 -7.14
C ASN A 10 -10.39 0.61 -6.81
N ASN A 11 -9.55 -0.22 -7.34
CA ASN A 11 -9.60 -1.64 -7.09
C ASN A 11 -8.72 -1.96 -5.90
N GLU A 12 -9.30 -2.32 -4.77
CA GLU A 12 -8.52 -2.59 -3.58
C GLU A 12 -7.52 -3.72 -3.80
N GLU A 13 -7.85 -4.70 -4.59
CA GLU A 13 -6.92 -5.79 -4.82
C GLU A 13 -5.67 -5.31 -5.55
N VAL A 14 -5.86 -4.45 -6.53
CA VAL A 14 -4.72 -3.95 -7.28
C VAL A 14 -3.86 -3.09 -6.37
N ILE A 15 -4.47 -2.22 -5.59
CA ILE A 15 -3.71 -1.35 -4.71
C ILE A 15 -2.95 -2.19 -3.70
N LEU A 16 -3.59 -3.22 -3.17
CA LEU A 16 -2.94 -4.05 -2.18
C LEU A 16 -1.73 -4.74 -2.81
N MET A 17 -1.87 -5.20 -4.04
CA MET A 17 -0.78 -5.86 -4.70
C MET A 17 0.38 -4.89 -4.87
N LEU A 18 0.08 -3.65 -5.25
CA LEU A 18 1.13 -2.67 -5.43
C LEU A 18 1.82 -2.38 -4.10
N MET A 19 1.07 -2.38 -3.00
CA MET A 19 1.66 -2.13 -1.72
C MET A 19 2.63 -3.25 -1.37
N LYS A 20 2.27 -4.49 -1.68
CA LYS A 20 3.12 -5.61 -1.35
C LYS A 20 4.40 -5.56 -2.20
N ILE A 21 4.27 -5.16 -3.45
CA ILE A 21 5.44 -5.07 -4.30
C ILE A 21 6.35 -3.97 -3.78
N ALA A 22 5.77 -2.85 -3.39
CA ALA A 22 6.58 -1.75 -2.87
C ALA A 22 7.29 -2.18 -1.60
N LEU A 23 6.64 -2.99 -0.78
CA LEU A 23 7.26 -3.46 0.44
C LEU A 23 8.47 -4.31 0.09
N LYS A 24 8.36 -5.16 -0.91
CA LYS A 24 9.45 -6.01 -1.27
C LYS A 24 10.62 -5.18 -1.77
N LYS A 25 10.36 -4.04 -2.37
CA LYS A 25 11.42 -3.21 -2.86
C LYS A 25 11.87 -2.20 -1.84
N SER A 26 11.38 -2.30 -0.64
CA SER A 26 11.74 -1.37 0.43
C SER A 26 11.31 0.04 0.09
N ASN A 27 10.28 0.17 -0.74
CA ASN A 27 9.82 1.48 -1.13
C ASN A 27 8.70 1.87 -0.15
N TYR A 28 9.07 2.12 1.08
CA TYR A 28 8.09 2.34 2.12
C TYR A 28 7.24 3.60 1.94
N SER A 29 7.78 4.61 1.32
CA SER A 29 7.00 5.81 1.09
C SER A 29 5.85 5.47 0.17
N LYS A 30 6.10 4.63 -0.83
CA LYS A 30 5.08 4.29 -1.75
C LYS A 30 4.02 3.45 -1.06
N VAL A 31 4.42 2.59 -0.15
CA VAL A 31 3.49 1.76 0.58
C VAL A 31 2.55 2.66 1.38
N LYS A 32 3.07 3.70 1.99
CA LYS A 32 2.25 4.58 2.80
C LYS A 32 1.27 5.35 1.92
N ASP A 33 1.71 5.78 0.76
CA ASP A 33 0.84 6.51 -0.13
C ASP A 33 -0.27 5.60 -0.61
N LEU A 34 0.07 4.39 -1.02
CA LEU A 34 -0.93 3.46 -1.51
C LEU A 34 -1.89 3.08 -0.40
N SER A 35 -1.39 3.01 0.83
CA SER A 35 -2.22 2.66 1.95
C SER A 35 -3.32 3.70 2.15
N GLN A 36 -2.99 4.96 1.97
CA GLN A 36 -3.98 6.00 2.17
C GLN A 36 -5.09 5.86 1.13
N THR A 37 -4.73 5.51 -0.08
CA THR A 37 -5.72 5.34 -1.12
C THR A 37 -6.51 4.06 -0.84
N PHE A 38 -5.81 3.04 -0.37
CA PHE A 38 -6.43 1.76 -0.13
C PHE A 38 -7.57 1.89 0.89
N VAL A 39 -7.33 2.60 1.98
CA VAL A 39 -8.36 2.70 3.00
C VAL A 39 -9.59 3.44 2.50
N LYS A 40 -9.46 4.17 1.41
CA LYS A 40 -10.60 4.88 0.90
C LYS A 40 -11.44 4.00 0.00
N VAL A 41 -10.82 3.03 -0.63
CA VAL A 41 -11.55 2.16 -1.53
C VAL A 41 -11.77 0.76 -1.02
N CYS A 42 -11.10 0.37 0.04
CA CYS A 42 -11.21 -1.00 0.48
C CYS A 42 -12.62 -1.30 0.97
N GLU A 43 -13.06 -2.49 0.76
CA GLU A 43 -14.35 -2.89 1.24
C GLU A 43 -14.23 -4.18 1.99
N LYS A 44 -13.48 -5.12 1.49
CA LYS A 44 -13.33 -6.38 2.16
C LYS A 44 -11.92 -6.60 2.61
N LEU A 45 -10.96 -5.97 1.96
CA LEU A 45 -9.58 -6.19 2.29
C LEU A 45 -9.01 -5.15 3.24
N CYS A 46 -9.85 -4.39 3.90
CA CYS A 46 -9.33 -3.38 4.79
C CYS A 46 -8.44 -3.96 5.87
N ASP A 47 -8.69 -5.20 6.27
CA ASP A 47 -7.87 -5.80 7.30
C ASP A 47 -6.44 -5.97 6.80
N GLU A 48 -6.25 -6.13 5.50
CA GLU A 48 -4.92 -6.31 4.98
C GLU A 48 -4.10 -5.05 5.24
N ASN A 49 -4.75 -3.91 5.26
CA ASN A 49 -4.04 -2.67 5.48
C ASN A 49 -3.42 -2.68 6.89
N ASP A 50 -4.12 -3.23 7.85
CA ASP A 50 -3.60 -3.28 9.19
C ASP A 50 -2.35 -4.14 9.23
N GLU A 51 -2.34 -5.24 8.52
CA GLU A 51 -1.19 -6.11 8.51
C GLU A 51 -0.01 -5.38 7.88
N ILE A 52 -0.25 -4.65 6.82
CA ILE A 52 0.83 -3.94 6.17
C ILE A 52 1.37 -2.85 7.09
N GLN A 53 0.49 -2.17 7.81
CA GLN A 53 0.93 -1.12 8.69
C GLN A 53 1.79 -1.71 9.82
N GLU A 54 1.45 -2.86 10.30
CA GLU A 54 2.24 -3.48 11.33
C GLU A 54 3.58 -3.90 10.77
N THR A 55 3.60 -4.39 9.55
CA THR A 55 4.85 -4.80 8.93
C THR A 55 5.75 -3.58 8.81
N LEU A 56 5.17 -2.43 8.45
CA LEU A 56 5.97 -1.23 8.30
C LEU A 56 6.55 -0.83 9.65
N LYS A 57 5.81 -0.95 10.71
CA LYS A 57 6.31 -0.59 12.00
C LYS A 57 7.46 -1.48 12.39
N ASN A 58 7.40 -2.75 12.05
CA ASN A 58 8.46 -3.66 12.41
C ASN A 58 9.69 -3.42 11.56
N ILE A 59 9.50 -2.98 10.34
CA ILE A 59 10.62 -2.79 9.46
C ILE A 59 11.34 -1.48 9.69
N GLU A 60 10.65 -0.42 9.92
CA GLU A 60 11.35 0.83 10.14
C GLU A 60 10.97 1.39 11.44
N PRO A 61 11.36 0.80 12.43
CA PRO A 61 11.03 1.21 13.73
C PRO A 61 11.49 2.56 14.08
N GLU A 62 12.64 2.81 14.08
CA GLU A 62 13.06 4.02 14.53
C GLU A 62 13.40 4.90 13.55
N ASN A 63 13.42 4.48 12.49
CA ASN A 63 13.84 5.21 11.55
C ASN A 63 13.32 6.52 11.50
N GLU A 64 12.31 6.70 11.68
CA GLU A 64 11.83 7.87 11.56
C GLU A 64 12.09 8.68 12.56
N SER A 65 12.41 8.30 13.35
CA SER A 65 12.56 9.07 14.43
C SER A 65 13.15 10.13 14.21
#